data_094622ad01210a48dfa44589869e655e
#
_entry.id   094622ad01210a48dfa44589869e655e
#
_cell.length_a   1.000
_cell.length_b   1.000
_cell.length_c   1.000
_cell.angle_alpha   90.00
_cell.angle_beta   90.00
_cell.angle_gamma   90.00
#
_symmetry.space_group_name_H-M   'P 1'
#
loop_
_entity.id
_entity.type
_entity.pdbx_description
1 polymer ?
#
loop_
_entity_poly.entity_id
_entity_poly.type
_entity_poly.pdbx_seq_one_letter_code
_entity_poly.pdbx_strand_id
1 'polypeptide(L)'
;HYHASNAMVMMAILHMYYQYFSGRYKIRNEILWVTGVILGVLTILEAFTGYDIIFSERAELAISIAASLTNSIPILGPQMRDAFFGAGFHDFVLRFYAFHVFLLPIAMLGLMVVHFPRFLVFDVPMVMAITGAIMLTGGVFPVEMGLKFDPNVPPGITVPEWYLTGLYAFLRTQYDKFVTGVLWPGLFIFALLVIPFVDKYKKFSWKDRPLITAVGITSLAQIIVTTYWGFYIDPDRTKSLLERLVIDPIFFYIVMLLLVPLSFGFTYMMIKLAKNAEANAKLQPRKPGGKTAINFPKKWIYIVFVVLLAFQVYLNISAYYAVLNGMKNYSLFIIGMIMLVFAGMFHIYRHGAAMAKAPPPKPTTPPITAKPIPSAPKAMPSVPKPSTTEPLTTPPVQKAAAAGAQVATKTSRTSTATTPPPTGVSASSNSKTDDATNVLEERSSTTEVRKK
;
A
#
# COMPACT_ATOMS: atom_id res chain seq x y z
N HIS A 1 4.83 -18.73 4.70
CA HIS A 1 4.49 -17.57 5.53
C HIS A 1 5.34 -16.35 5.17
N TYR A 2 6.68 -16.44 5.19
CA TYR A 2 7.60 -15.35 4.87
C TYR A 2 7.32 -14.70 3.50
N HIS A 3 7.22 -15.49 2.43
CA HIS A 3 6.92 -14.95 1.10
C HIS A 3 5.53 -14.31 1.02
N ALA A 4 4.55 -14.88 1.72
CA ALA A 4 3.20 -14.33 1.77
C ALA A 4 3.16 -12.97 2.48
N SER A 5 3.88 -12.82 3.62
CA SER A 5 3.94 -11.56 4.36
C SER A 5 4.64 -10.47 3.54
N ASN A 6 5.76 -10.78 2.89
CA ASN A 6 6.44 -9.84 1.98
C ASN A 6 5.56 -9.42 0.80
N ALA A 7 4.85 -10.38 0.18
CA ALA A 7 3.90 -10.08 -0.88
C ALA A 7 2.74 -9.20 -0.38
N MET A 8 2.24 -9.44 0.83
CA MET A 8 1.17 -8.64 1.45
C MET A 8 1.60 -7.18 1.65
N VAL A 9 2.78 -6.95 2.24
CA VAL A 9 3.32 -5.59 2.44
C VAL A 9 3.50 -4.88 1.09
N MET A 10 4.11 -5.56 0.10
CA MET A 10 4.30 -5.00 -1.24
C MET A 10 2.96 -4.64 -1.89
N MET A 11 1.98 -5.54 -1.85
CA MET A 11 0.66 -5.31 -2.44
C MET A 11 -0.13 -4.22 -1.73
N ALA A 12 0.01 -4.07 -0.40
CA ALA A 12 -0.60 -2.98 0.36
C ALA A 12 -0.06 -1.62 -0.10
N ILE A 13 1.26 -1.49 -0.28
CA ILE A 13 1.90 -0.27 -0.78
C ILE A 13 1.45 0.02 -2.23
N LEU A 14 1.48 -0.97 -3.11
CA LEU A 14 1.05 -0.80 -4.52
C LEU A 14 -0.43 -0.44 -4.61
N HIS A 15 -1.29 -1.08 -3.79
CA HIS A 15 -2.70 -0.77 -3.71
C HIS A 15 -2.95 0.66 -3.24
N MET A 16 -2.25 1.11 -2.21
CA MET A 16 -2.34 2.48 -1.70
C MET A 16 -1.97 3.49 -2.79
N TYR A 17 -0.84 3.33 -3.48
CA TYR A 17 -0.43 4.23 -4.56
C TYR A 17 -1.37 4.17 -5.77
N TYR A 18 -1.91 3.00 -6.10
CA TYR A 18 -2.93 2.88 -7.14
C TYR A 18 -4.18 3.70 -6.81
N GLN A 19 -4.68 3.62 -5.59
CA GLN A 19 -5.83 4.42 -5.14
C GLN A 19 -5.48 5.92 -5.09
N TYR A 20 -4.26 6.25 -4.66
CA TYR A 20 -3.76 7.62 -4.63
C TYR A 20 -3.76 8.27 -6.02
N PHE A 21 -3.07 7.65 -7.00
CA PHE A 21 -2.94 8.21 -8.35
C PHE A 21 -4.26 8.17 -9.13
N SER A 22 -5.11 7.18 -8.90
CA SER A 22 -6.44 7.10 -9.51
C SER A 22 -7.46 8.07 -8.90
N GLY A 23 -7.16 8.70 -7.75
CA GLY A 23 -8.05 9.64 -7.06
C GLY A 23 -9.30 9.01 -6.47
N ARG A 24 -9.34 7.69 -6.32
CA ARG A 24 -10.52 6.95 -5.86
C ARG A 24 -10.85 7.16 -4.38
N TYR A 25 -9.97 7.78 -3.62
CA TYR A 25 -10.21 8.16 -2.24
C TYR A 25 -11.20 9.33 -2.05
N LYS A 26 -11.60 9.97 -3.15
CA LYS A 26 -12.53 11.11 -3.15
C LYS A 26 -13.99 10.66 -3.18
N ILE A 27 -14.87 11.59 -2.81
CA ILE A 27 -16.33 11.50 -2.97
C ILE A 27 -16.89 10.22 -2.35
N ARG A 28 -17.20 10.30 -1.06
CA ARG A 28 -17.75 9.21 -0.23
C ARG A 28 -16.81 8.02 0.02
N ASN A 29 -15.52 8.14 -0.34
CA ASN A 29 -14.52 7.10 -0.11
C ASN A 29 -13.42 7.55 0.87
N GLU A 30 -13.59 8.68 1.53
CA GLU A 30 -12.62 9.25 2.47
C GLU A 30 -12.36 8.30 3.65
N ILE A 31 -13.43 7.71 4.20
CA ILE A 31 -13.34 6.73 5.30
C ILE A 31 -12.61 5.47 4.83
N LEU A 32 -12.88 5.02 3.59
CA LEU A 32 -12.17 3.87 3.03
C LEU A 32 -10.67 4.14 2.91
N TRP A 33 -10.29 5.35 2.51
CA TRP A 33 -8.89 5.75 2.45
C TRP A 33 -8.24 5.76 3.85
N VAL A 34 -8.89 6.42 4.83
CA VAL A 34 -8.39 6.50 6.21
C VAL A 34 -8.21 5.11 6.81
N THR A 35 -9.21 4.25 6.71
CA THR A 35 -9.12 2.86 7.20
C THR A 35 -8.06 2.05 6.44
N GLY A 36 -7.86 2.33 5.14
CA GLY A 36 -6.82 1.72 4.33
C GLY A 36 -5.41 2.12 4.76
N VAL A 37 -5.17 3.40 5.09
CA VAL A 37 -3.89 3.86 5.63
C VAL A 37 -3.61 3.21 6.99
N ILE A 38 -4.60 3.14 7.87
CA ILE A 38 -4.47 2.46 9.18
C ILE A 38 -4.18 0.96 8.97
N LEU A 39 -4.88 0.28 8.06
CA LEU A 39 -4.60 -1.11 7.71
C LEU A 39 -3.18 -1.29 7.17
N GLY A 40 -2.68 -0.35 6.37
CA GLY A 40 -1.29 -0.36 5.88
C GLY A 40 -0.28 -0.29 7.03
N VAL A 41 -0.50 0.58 8.01
CA VAL A 41 0.34 0.67 9.22
C VAL A 41 0.28 -0.63 10.02
N LEU A 42 -0.93 -1.18 10.25
CA LEU A 42 -1.09 -2.45 10.95
C LEU A 42 -0.44 -3.61 10.19
N THR A 43 -0.46 -3.61 8.86
CA THR A 43 0.23 -4.64 8.05
C THR A 43 1.74 -4.61 8.27
N ILE A 44 2.33 -3.42 8.38
CA ILE A 44 3.76 -3.29 8.68
C ILE A 44 4.05 -3.74 10.12
N LEU A 45 3.22 -3.37 11.09
CA LEU A 45 3.35 -3.80 12.49
C LEU A 45 3.18 -5.32 12.63
N GLU A 46 2.25 -5.90 11.89
CA GLU A 46 2.05 -7.36 11.84
C GLU A 46 3.29 -8.07 11.30
N ALA A 47 3.85 -7.58 10.19
CA ALA A 47 5.07 -8.12 9.61
C ALA A 47 6.27 -7.93 10.57
N PHE A 48 6.36 -6.79 11.25
CA PHE A 48 7.39 -6.47 12.23
C PHE A 48 7.34 -7.43 13.44
N THR A 49 6.20 -7.55 14.09
CA THR A 49 6.06 -8.44 15.25
C THR A 49 6.34 -9.90 14.92
N GLY A 50 5.91 -10.37 13.73
CA GLY A 50 6.17 -11.74 13.28
C GLY A 50 7.63 -12.01 12.96
N TYR A 51 8.34 -11.02 12.47
CA TYR A 51 9.76 -11.07 12.21
C TYR A 51 10.57 -11.07 13.52
N ASP A 52 10.15 -10.30 14.52
CA ASP A 52 10.86 -10.17 15.79
C ASP A 52 10.78 -11.44 16.64
N ILE A 53 9.67 -12.17 16.62
CA ILE A 53 9.53 -13.43 17.39
C ILE A 53 10.41 -14.57 16.90
N ILE A 54 11.04 -14.45 15.72
CA ILE A 54 12.05 -15.43 15.23
C ILE A 54 13.34 -15.34 16.03
N PHE A 55 13.64 -14.18 16.59
CA PHE A 55 14.81 -13.90 17.42
C PHE A 55 16.16 -14.23 16.73
N SER A 56 16.28 -13.80 15.47
CA SER A 56 17.55 -13.80 14.75
C SER A 56 18.37 -12.54 15.09
N GLU A 57 19.64 -12.49 14.70
CA GLU A 57 20.47 -11.26 14.87
C GLU A 57 19.81 -10.03 14.25
N ARG A 58 19.14 -10.22 13.10
CA ARG A 58 18.40 -9.15 12.43
C ARG A 58 17.17 -8.72 13.22
N ALA A 59 16.47 -9.66 13.83
CA ALA A 59 15.32 -9.38 14.69
C ALA A 59 15.75 -8.60 15.94
N GLU A 60 16.84 -9.01 16.58
CA GLU A 60 17.38 -8.28 17.75
C GLU A 60 17.75 -6.83 17.42
N LEU A 61 18.38 -6.58 16.26
CA LEU A 61 18.63 -5.22 15.80
C LEU A 61 17.34 -4.41 15.70
N ALA A 62 16.29 -4.98 15.11
CA ALA A 62 15.01 -4.29 14.93
C ALA A 62 14.31 -4.04 16.28
N ILE A 63 14.32 -5.01 17.18
CA ILE A 63 13.79 -4.89 18.55
C ILE A 63 14.50 -3.77 19.31
N SER A 64 15.83 -3.76 19.31
CA SER A 64 16.64 -2.76 20.03
C SER A 64 16.40 -1.34 19.48
N ILE A 65 16.30 -1.19 18.15
CA ILE A 65 15.94 0.07 17.50
C ILE A 65 14.53 0.50 17.91
N ALA A 66 13.52 -0.38 17.80
CA ALA A 66 12.15 -0.05 18.11
C ALA A 66 11.95 0.31 19.58
N ALA A 67 12.60 -0.42 20.49
CA ALA A 67 12.61 -0.10 21.93
C ALA A 67 13.25 1.28 22.20
N SER A 68 14.40 1.56 21.55
CA SER A 68 15.07 2.86 21.65
C SER A 68 14.23 4.01 21.10
N LEU A 69 13.53 3.82 19.96
CA LEU A 69 12.62 4.80 19.39
C LEU A 69 11.42 5.06 20.31
N THR A 70 10.82 4.00 20.82
CA THR A 70 9.70 4.12 21.76
C THR A 70 10.10 4.87 23.01
N ASN A 71 11.30 4.57 23.57
CA ASN A 71 11.84 5.27 24.71
C ASN A 71 12.15 6.76 24.46
N SER A 72 12.40 7.15 23.20
CA SER A 72 12.69 8.54 22.84
C SER A 72 11.45 9.45 22.80
N ILE A 73 10.25 8.89 22.91
CA ILE A 73 9.00 9.66 22.89
C ILE A 73 8.94 10.52 24.15
N PRO A 74 8.76 11.86 24.02
CA PRO A 74 8.69 12.75 25.16
C PRO A 74 7.59 12.35 26.15
N ILE A 75 7.87 12.45 27.45
CA ILE A 75 6.97 12.24 28.59
C ILE A 75 6.56 10.77 28.76
N LEU A 76 6.12 10.08 27.73
CA LEU A 76 5.53 8.72 27.81
C LEU A 76 6.47 7.61 27.33
N GLY A 77 7.65 7.96 26.81
CA GLY A 77 8.56 7.01 26.16
C GLY A 77 8.92 5.79 27.04
N PRO A 78 9.43 5.99 28.27
CA PRO A 78 9.78 4.86 29.15
C PRO A 78 8.57 3.96 29.44
N GLN A 79 7.42 4.52 29.77
CA GLN A 79 6.20 3.76 30.06
C GLN A 79 5.71 2.98 28.84
N MET A 80 5.75 3.59 27.65
CA MET A 80 5.39 2.93 26.41
C MET A 80 6.37 1.80 26.07
N ARG A 81 7.67 2.05 26.22
CA ARG A 81 8.68 1.01 26.02
C ARG A 81 8.42 -0.19 26.93
N ASP A 82 8.21 0.03 28.21
CA ASP A 82 7.97 -1.04 29.18
C ASP A 82 6.63 -1.76 28.93
N ALA A 83 5.60 -1.03 28.48
CA ALA A 83 4.31 -1.60 28.11
C ALA A 83 4.41 -2.53 26.87
N PHE A 84 5.16 -2.13 25.85
CA PHE A 84 5.27 -2.91 24.61
C PHE A 84 6.32 -4.02 24.72
N PHE A 85 7.53 -3.72 25.22
CA PHE A 85 8.66 -4.64 25.19
C PHE A 85 8.83 -5.44 26.47
N GLY A 86 8.22 -5.00 27.60
CA GLY A 86 8.34 -5.66 28.89
C GLY A 86 9.69 -5.44 29.58
N ALA A 87 9.85 -6.09 30.73
CA ALA A 87 11.04 -5.98 31.57
C ALA A 87 12.15 -6.97 31.19
N GLY A 88 11.91 -7.92 30.31
CA GLY A 88 12.86 -8.94 29.91
C GLY A 88 12.41 -9.80 28.75
N PHE A 89 13.26 -10.74 28.36
CA PHE A 89 13.04 -11.60 27.20
C PHE A 89 11.71 -12.37 27.23
N HIS A 90 11.35 -12.93 28.38
CA HIS A 90 10.10 -13.69 28.52
C HIS A 90 8.87 -12.80 28.27
N ASP A 91 8.84 -11.61 28.87
CA ASP A 91 7.75 -10.65 28.70
C ASP A 91 7.65 -10.18 27.24
N PHE A 92 8.80 -9.91 26.61
CA PHE A 92 8.89 -9.54 25.21
C PHE A 92 8.25 -10.61 24.32
N VAL A 93 8.71 -11.87 24.43
CA VAL A 93 8.21 -12.96 23.58
C VAL A 93 6.70 -13.15 23.77
N LEU A 94 6.20 -13.14 25.00
CA LEU A 94 4.78 -13.31 25.29
C LEU A 94 3.94 -12.19 24.66
N ARG A 95 4.38 -10.93 24.79
CA ARG A 95 3.66 -9.77 24.25
C ARG A 95 3.68 -9.73 22.73
N PHE A 96 4.84 -9.92 22.13
CA PHE A 96 4.96 -9.90 20.65
C PHE A 96 4.24 -11.06 20.00
N TYR A 97 4.25 -12.24 20.63
CA TYR A 97 3.44 -13.36 20.18
C TYR A 97 1.93 -13.04 20.28
N ALA A 98 1.50 -12.46 21.40
CA ALA A 98 0.09 -12.05 21.56
C ALA A 98 -0.33 -10.94 20.57
N PHE A 99 0.57 -9.99 20.28
CA PHE A 99 0.33 -8.98 19.24
C PHE A 99 0.17 -9.61 17.87
N HIS A 100 1.11 -10.45 17.47
CA HIS A 100 1.16 -11.05 16.15
C HIS A 100 0.03 -12.07 15.88
N VAL A 101 -0.31 -12.92 16.87
CA VAL A 101 -1.26 -14.01 16.66
C VAL A 101 -2.71 -13.60 16.98
N PHE A 102 -2.89 -12.59 17.80
CA PHE A 102 -4.21 -12.24 18.31
C PHE A 102 -4.60 -10.78 18.12
N LEU A 103 -3.88 -9.84 18.72
CA LEU A 103 -4.32 -8.44 18.81
C LEU A 103 -4.34 -7.74 17.46
N LEU A 104 -3.23 -7.80 16.71
CA LEU A 104 -3.14 -7.17 15.40
C LEU A 104 -4.05 -7.82 14.36
N PRO A 105 -4.11 -9.17 14.24
CA PRO A 105 -5.07 -9.82 13.33
C PRO A 105 -6.53 -9.46 13.61
N ILE A 106 -6.95 -9.41 14.88
CA ILE A 106 -8.32 -9.01 15.24
C ILE A 106 -8.58 -7.54 14.87
N ALA A 107 -7.65 -6.64 15.18
CA ALA A 107 -7.76 -5.24 14.83
C ALA A 107 -7.84 -5.04 13.30
N MET A 108 -6.99 -5.75 12.54
CA MET A 108 -7.03 -5.75 11.08
C MET A 108 -8.35 -6.29 10.54
N LEU A 109 -8.83 -7.41 11.08
CA LEU A 109 -10.11 -8.01 10.67
C LEU A 109 -11.28 -7.05 10.92
N GLY A 110 -11.30 -6.40 12.09
CA GLY A 110 -12.31 -5.39 12.42
C GLY A 110 -12.30 -4.19 11.45
N LEU A 111 -11.11 -3.68 11.10
CA LEU A 111 -10.98 -2.62 10.11
C LEU A 111 -11.33 -3.07 8.69
N MET A 112 -11.03 -4.31 8.32
CA MET A 112 -11.40 -4.86 7.03
C MET A 112 -12.91 -4.87 6.80
N VAL A 113 -13.71 -5.11 7.84
CA VAL A 113 -15.19 -5.04 7.76
C VAL A 113 -15.64 -3.64 7.29
N VAL A 114 -14.98 -2.58 7.74
CA VAL A 114 -15.28 -1.21 7.32
C VAL A 114 -14.65 -0.88 5.97
N HIS A 115 -13.44 -1.37 5.72
CA HIS A 115 -12.67 -1.09 4.50
C HIS A 115 -13.26 -1.78 3.26
N PHE A 116 -13.89 -2.95 3.40
CA PHE A 116 -14.60 -3.63 2.32
C PHE A 116 -16.11 -3.31 2.36
N PRO A 117 -16.59 -2.26 1.66
CA PRO A 117 -18.00 -1.84 1.73
C PRO A 117 -18.97 -2.79 1.02
N ARG A 118 -18.45 -3.86 0.39
CA ARG A 118 -19.23 -4.87 -0.33
C ARG A 118 -18.84 -6.26 0.16
N PHE A 119 -19.77 -7.22 0.03
CA PHE A 119 -19.46 -8.61 0.34
C PHE A 119 -18.20 -9.08 -0.36
N LEU A 120 -17.31 -9.69 0.40
CA LEU A 120 -16.11 -10.30 -0.12
C LEU A 120 -16.51 -11.49 -1.01
N VAL A 121 -16.36 -11.34 -2.32
CA VAL A 121 -16.57 -12.44 -3.25
C VAL A 121 -15.25 -13.20 -3.38
N PHE A 122 -15.22 -14.41 -2.81
CA PHE A 122 -14.09 -15.31 -3.00
C PHE A 122 -14.16 -15.93 -4.41
N ASP A 123 -13.30 -15.49 -5.29
CA ASP A 123 -13.08 -16.16 -6.56
C ASP A 123 -12.09 -17.32 -6.36
N VAL A 124 -12.62 -18.53 -6.23
CA VAL A 124 -11.85 -19.74 -5.92
C VAL A 124 -10.62 -19.90 -6.83
N PRO A 125 -10.71 -19.79 -8.17
CA PRO A 125 -9.53 -19.88 -9.03
C PRO A 125 -8.46 -18.84 -8.71
N MET A 126 -8.86 -17.61 -8.38
CA MET A 126 -7.93 -16.54 -8.04
C MET A 126 -7.23 -16.83 -6.70
N VAL A 127 -7.96 -17.26 -5.69
CA VAL A 127 -7.39 -17.65 -4.39
C VAL A 127 -6.39 -18.79 -4.57
N MET A 128 -6.76 -19.83 -5.31
CA MET A 128 -5.87 -20.96 -5.61
C MET A 128 -4.64 -20.54 -6.41
N ALA A 129 -4.79 -19.64 -7.39
CA ALA A 129 -3.67 -19.14 -8.18
C ALA A 129 -2.67 -18.36 -7.31
N ILE A 130 -3.16 -17.46 -6.43
CA ILE A 130 -2.31 -16.68 -5.53
C ILE A 130 -1.60 -17.61 -4.53
N THR A 131 -2.35 -18.50 -3.88
CA THR A 131 -1.78 -19.46 -2.92
C THR A 131 -0.76 -20.38 -3.60
N GLY A 132 -1.08 -20.89 -4.78
CA GLY A 132 -0.18 -21.71 -5.57
C GLY A 132 1.11 -20.97 -5.96
N ALA A 133 1.01 -19.70 -6.37
CA ALA A 133 2.16 -18.88 -6.69
C ALA A 133 3.07 -18.66 -5.46
N ILE A 134 2.49 -18.40 -4.28
CA ILE A 134 3.22 -18.23 -3.03
C ILE A 134 3.93 -19.55 -2.63
N MET A 135 3.25 -20.68 -2.71
CA MET A 135 3.84 -21.98 -2.39
C MET A 135 4.96 -22.36 -3.37
N LEU A 136 4.75 -22.11 -4.66
CA LEU A 136 5.77 -22.32 -5.69
C LEU A 136 7.00 -21.46 -5.42
N THR A 137 6.81 -20.18 -5.09
CA THR A 137 7.90 -19.25 -4.73
C THR A 137 8.67 -19.78 -3.52
N GLY A 138 7.98 -20.26 -2.48
CA GLY A 138 8.62 -20.85 -1.29
C GLY A 138 9.38 -22.14 -1.59
N GLY A 139 8.97 -22.92 -2.58
CA GLY A 139 9.67 -24.12 -3.05
C GLY A 139 10.92 -23.82 -3.88
N VAL A 140 10.85 -22.76 -4.72
CA VAL A 140 11.98 -22.32 -5.57
C VAL A 140 13.03 -21.54 -4.77
N PHE A 141 12.55 -20.67 -3.87
CA PHE A 141 13.37 -19.78 -3.04
C PHE A 141 13.18 -20.13 -1.57
N PRO A 142 13.87 -21.16 -1.07
CA PRO A 142 13.77 -21.51 0.36
C PRO A 142 14.22 -20.34 1.23
N VAL A 143 13.50 -20.13 2.33
CA VAL A 143 13.80 -19.05 3.26
C VAL A 143 14.84 -19.51 4.27
N GLU A 144 15.95 -18.79 4.34
CA GLU A 144 16.93 -18.94 5.41
C GLU A 144 16.49 -18.09 6.62
N MET A 145 16.44 -18.73 7.79
CA MET A 145 16.01 -18.08 9.03
C MET A 145 17.05 -17.06 9.56
N GLY A 146 18.23 -17.04 8.95
CA GLY A 146 19.36 -16.23 9.45
C GLY A 146 20.04 -16.85 10.69
N LEU A 147 21.11 -16.22 11.14
CA LEU A 147 21.80 -16.61 12.35
C LEU A 147 20.92 -16.30 13.56
N LYS A 148 20.83 -17.25 14.49
CA LYS A 148 20.16 -17.05 15.76
C LYS A 148 20.96 -16.07 16.60
N PHE A 149 20.30 -15.16 17.28
CA PHE A 149 20.95 -14.22 18.16
C PHE A 149 21.62 -14.97 19.34
N ASP A 150 22.90 -14.68 19.55
CA ASP A 150 23.67 -15.13 20.71
C ASP A 150 24.31 -13.91 21.40
N PRO A 151 23.93 -13.58 22.64
CA PRO A 151 24.46 -12.42 23.34
C PRO A 151 25.97 -12.51 23.63
N ASN A 152 26.58 -13.69 23.51
CA ASN A 152 28.00 -13.88 23.72
C ASN A 152 28.85 -13.70 22.46
N VAL A 153 28.22 -13.55 21.30
CA VAL A 153 28.89 -13.35 20.02
C VAL A 153 28.73 -11.90 19.60
N PRO A 154 29.79 -11.20 19.20
CA PRO A 154 29.66 -9.83 18.67
C PRO A 154 28.73 -9.83 17.45
N PRO A 155 27.75 -8.91 17.39
CA PRO A 155 26.81 -8.86 16.28
C PRO A 155 27.52 -8.55 14.97
N GLY A 156 27.15 -9.27 13.92
CA GLY A 156 27.57 -8.99 12.57
C GLY A 156 26.91 -7.72 11.99
N ILE A 157 27.39 -7.29 10.81
CA ILE A 157 26.67 -6.23 10.07
C ILE A 157 25.36 -6.82 9.57
N THR A 158 24.24 -6.30 10.09
CA THR A 158 22.92 -6.67 9.65
C THR A 158 22.09 -5.43 9.33
N VAL A 159 21.07 -5.59 8.47
CA VAL A 159 20.11 -4.54 8.13
C VAL A 159 18.70 -5.08 8.35
N PRO A 160 17.75 -4.24 8.73
CA PRO A 160 16.37 -4.67 8.94
C PRO A 160 15.70 -5.14 7.63
N GLU A 161 14.49 -5.69 7.71
CA GLU A 161 13.71 -6.08 6.54
C GLU A 161 13.43 -4.88 5.61
N TRP A 162 13.31 -5.14 4.31
CA TRP A 162 13.29 -4.12 3.24
C TRP A 162 12.26 -3.00 3.48
N TYR A 163 11.11 -3.31 4.06
CA TYR A 163 10.06 -2.33 4.35
C TYR A 163 10.37 -1.41 5.54
N LEU A 164 11.43 -1.71 6.31
CA LEU A 164 11.95 -0.89 7.41
C LEU A 164 13.24 -0.17 7.04
N THR A 165 13.93 -0.57 5.97
CA THR A 165 15.24 -0.01 5.61
C THR A 165 15.17 1.48 5.28
N GLY A 166 14.06 1.97 4.73
CA GLY A 166 13.85 3.39 4.51
C GLY A 166 13.88 4.20 5.82
N LEU A 167 13.20 3.72 6.86
CA LEU A 167 13.27 4.32 8.19
C LEU A 167 14.68 4.19 8.80
N TYR A 168 15.29 3.04 8.64
CA TYR A 168 16.65 2.78 9.12
C TYR A 168 17.67 3.75 8.51
N ALA A 169 17.52 4.14 7.21
CA ALA A 169 18.37 5.15 6.59
C ALA A 169 18.31 6.50 7.31
N PHE A 170 17.14 6.95 7.73
CA PHE A 170 17.00 8.19 8.52
C PHE A 170 17.74 8.09 9.87
N LEU A 171 17.65 6.97 10.56
CA LEU A 171 18.32 6.74 11.85
C LEU A 171 19.85 6.73 11.71
N ARG A 172 20.35 6.24 10.58
CA ARG A 172 21.78 6.19 10.28
C ARG A 172 22.41 7.57 10.03
N THR A 173 21.60 8.64 9.86
CA THR A 173 22.10 10.03 9.79
C THR A 173 22.52 10.58 11.13
N GLN A 174 22.32 9.83 12.21
CA GLN A 174 22.68 10.20 13.60
C GLN A 174 22.01 11.48 14.14
N TYR A 175 20.94 11.94 13.51
CA TYR A 175 20.09 12.97 14.09
C TYR A 175 19.27 12.43 15.27
N ASP A 176 18.62 13.33 15.98
CA ASP A 176 17.75 12.97 17.08
C ASP A 176 16.78 11.83 16.72
N LYS A 177 16.77 10.79 17.55
CA LYS A 177 16.00 9.54 17.29
C LYS A 177 14.50 9.79 17.24
N PHE A 178 14.00 10.67 18.11
CA PHE A 178 12.57 10.99 18.13
C PHE A 178 12.17 11.69 16.82
N VAL A 179 12.96 12.66 16.38
CA VAL A 179 12.67 13.40 15.14
C VAL A 179 12.73 12.48 13.94
N THR A 180 13.79 11.70 13.77
CA THR A 180 14.02 10.88 12.57
C THR A 180 13.20 9.60 12.55
N GLY A 181 12.99 8.98 13.71
CA GLY A 181 12.37 7.66 13.82
C GLY A 181 10.89 7.68 14.20
N VAL A 182 10.40 8.75 14.81
CA VAL A 182 9.00 8.85 15.28
C VAL A 182 8.27 10.01 14.60
N LEU A 183 8.82 11.23 14.69
CA LEU A 183 8.11 12.43 14.21
C LEU A 183 7.96 12.42 12.68
N TRP A 184 9.03 12.20 11.91
CA TRP A 184 8.96 12.19 10.45
C TRP A 184 8.04 11.08 9.89
N PRO A 185 8.14 9.81 10.33
CA PRO A 185 7.20 8.78 9.90
C PRO A 185 5.76 9.09 10.31
N GLY A 186 5.57 9.63 11.53
CA GLY A 186 4.25 10.05 12.01
C GLY A 186 3.64 11.16 11.15
N LEU A 187 4.43 12.18 10.77
CA LEU A 187 4.00 13.25 9.87
C LEU A 187 3.69 12.71 8.47
N PHE A 188 4.44 11.75 7.98
CA PHE A 188 4.15 11.09 6.69
C PHE A 188 2.82 10.34 6.73
N ILE A 189 2.56 9.54 7.77
CA ILE A 189 1.28 8.85 7.96
C ILE A 189 0.14 9.87 8.11
N PHE A 190 0.35 10.93 8.89
CA PHE A 190 -0.64 12.00 9.06
C PHE A 190 -0.95 12.69 7.73
N ALA A 191 0.06 13.00 6.92
CA ALA A 191 -0.13 13.56 5.59
C ALA A 191 -0.97 12.64 4.70
N LEU A 192 -0.72 11.31 4.72
CA LEU A 192 -1.54 10.34 4.00
C LEU A 192 -2.99 10.34 4.49
N LEU A 193 -3.24 10.42 5.79
CA LEU A 193 -4.59 10.45 6.35
C LEU A 193 -5.37 11.70 5.91
N VAL A 194 -4.68 12.84 5.77
CA VAL A 194 -5.30 14.15 5.45
C VAL A 194 -5.54 14.34 3.95
N ILE A 195 -4.87 13.59 3.08
CA ILE A 195 -4.96 13.72 1.61
C ILE A 195 -6.40 13.84 1.08
N PRO A 196 -7.39 13.01 1.45
CA PRO A 196 -8.74 13.10 0.88
C PRO A 196 -9.45 14.41 1.23
N PHE A 197 -9.07 15.05 2.33
CA PHE A 197 -9.67 16.30 2.81
C PHE A 197 -9.00 17.55 2.20
N VAL A 198 -7.76 17.42 1.74
CA VAL A 198 -6.96 18.50 1.15
C VAL A 198 -7.08 18.54 -0.38
N ASP A 199 -7.27 17.39 -1.02
CA ASP A 199 -7.40 17.32 -2.47
C ASP A 199 -8.73 17.88 -2.97
N LYS A 200 -8.76 19.17 -3.27
CA LYS A 200 -9.95 19.90 -3.75
C LYS A 200 -10.15 19.83 -5.27
N TYR A 201 -9.31 19.12 -6.00
CA TYR A 201 -9.49 18.98 -7.45
C TYR A 201 -10.78 18.22 -7.78
N LYS A 202 -11.57 18.73 -8.72
CA LYS A 202 -12.87 18.12 -9.12
C LYS A 202 -12.69 16.83 -9.90
N LYS A 203 -11.59 16.69 -10.64
CA LYS A 203 -11.30 15.53 -11.49
C LYS A 203 -10.49 14.47 -10.75
N PHE A 204 -10.61 13.22 -11.17
CA PHE A 204 -9.93 12.07 -10.56
C PHE A 204 -8.57 11.77 -11.19
N SER A 205 -8.44 12.02 -12.50
CA SER A 205 -7.23 11.67 -13.25
C SER A 205 -5.97 12.35 -12.67
N TRP A 206 -4.90 11.62 -12.59
CA TRP A 206 -3.59 12.11 -12.16
C TRP A 206 -3.09 13.31 -12.99
N LYS A 207 -3.45 13.37 -14.29
CA LYS A 207 -3.11 14.47 -15.19
C LYS A 207 -3.79 15.80 -14.83
N ASP A 208 -4.92 15.72 -14.17
CA ASP A 208 -5.72 16.88 -13.80
C ASP A 208 -5.52 17.31 -12.34
N ARG A 209 -4.60 16.64 -11.61
CA ARG A 209 -4.26 16.89 -10.22
C ARG A 209 -2.74 17.05 -10.04
N PRO A 210 -2.10 18.04 -10.73
CA PRO A 210 -0.64 18.11 -10.87
C PRO A 210 0.09 18.17 -9.52
N LEU A 211 -0.38 18.99 -8.58
CA LEU A 211 0.24 19.12 -7.26
C LEU A 211 0.18 17.81 -6.47
N ILE A 212 -1.00 17.23 -6.35
CA ILE A 212 -1.17 15.96 -5.61
C ILE A 212 -0.36 14.84 -6.27
N THR A 213 -0.38 14.77 -7.60
CA THR A 213 0.43 13.78 -8.34
C THR A 213 1.93 13.98 -8.09
N ALA A 214 2.42 15.22 -8.09
CA ALA A 214 3.81 15.51 -7.82
C ALA A 214 4.21 15.11 -6.38
N VAL A 215 3.38 15.39 -5.39
CA VAL A 215 3.59 14.95 -4.00
C VAL A 215 3.68 13.43 -3.91
N GLY A 216 2.78 12.70 -4.58
CA GLY A 216 2.81 11.24 -4.62
C GLY A 216 4.07 10.68 -5.29
N ILE A 217 4.52 11.28 -6.39
CA ILE A 217 5.77 10.88 -7.06
C ILE A 217 6.98 11.19 -6.17
N THR A 218 6.99 12.34 -5.49
CA THR A 218 8.04 12.70 -4.53
C THR A 218 8.14 11.68 -3.41
N SER A 219 7.02 11.33 -2.79
CA SER A 219 6.99 10.33 -1.70
C SER A 219 7.49 8.97 -2.17
N LEU A 220 7.09 8.53 -3.36
CA LEU A 220 7.56 7.27 -3.94
C LEU A 220 9.07 7.31 -4.22
N ALA A 221 9.57 8.39 -4.81
CA ALA A 221 11.00 8.56 -5.06
C ALA A 221 11.82 8.57 -3.76
N GLN A 222 11.33 9.27 -2.73
CA GLN A 222 11.98 9.30 -1.41
C GLN A 222 11.99 7.91 -0.76
N ILE A 223 10.89 7.16 -0.81
CA ILE A 223 10.85 5.78 -0.29
C ILE A 223 11.86 4.90 -1.02
N ILE A 224 11.94 4.96 -2.35
CA ILE A 224 12.88 4.15 -3.12
C ILE A 224 14.33 4.51 -2.76
N VAL A 225 14.67 5.78 -2.72
CA VAL A 225 16.03 6.24 -2.42
C VAL A 225 16.43 5.93 -0.99
N THR A 226 15.56 6.16 -0.02
CA THR A 226 15.85 5.84 1.39
C THR A 226 15.95 4.33 1.61
N THR A 227 15.12 3.52 0.96
CA THR A 227 15.22 2.06 1.01
C THR A 227 16.56 1.59 0.45
N TYR A 228 16.99 2.11 -0.70
CA TYR A 228 18.30 1.79 -1.28
C TYR A 228 19.44 2.18 -0.31
N TRP A 229 19.39 3.39 0.26
CA TRP A 229 20.40 3.82 1.23
C TRP A 229 20.41 3.00 2.53
N GLY A 230 19.25 2.56 2.95
CA GLY A 230 19.15 1.69 4.12
C GLY A 230 19.87 0.34 3.94
N PHE A 231 19.98 -0.14 2.71
CA PHE A 231 20.76 -1.34 2.36
C PHE A 231 22.25 -1.05 2.13
N TYR A 232 22.60 0.17 1.75
CA TYR A 232 23.98 0.50 1.45
C TYR A 232 24.86 0.49 2.70
N ILE A 233 25.96 -0.25 2.65
CA ILE A 233 26.99 -0.32 3.69
C ILE A 233 28.30 0.05 2.99
N ASP A 234 29.09 0.96 3.60
CA ASP A 234 30.39 1.34 3.06
C ASP A 234 31.29 0.10 2.91
N PRO A 235 31.80 -0.19 1.72
CA PRO A 235 32.63 -1.36 1.48
C PRO A 235 34.01 -1.28 2.12
N ASP A 236 34.44 -0.09 2.56
CA ASP A 236 35.77 0.14 3.12
C ASP A 236 35.93 -0.58 4.46
N ARG A 237 36.67 -1.70 4.44
CA ARG A 237 36.93 -2.53 5.63
C ARG A 237 38.00 -1.94 6.57
N THR A 238 38.65 -0.85 6.22
CA THR A 238 39.60 -0.14 7.10
C THR A 238 38.90 0.70 8.14
N LYS A 239 37.63 1.07 7.87
CA LYS A 239 36.76 1.81 8.79
C LYS A 239 36.13 0.89 9.84
N SER A 240 35.86 1.45 10.99
CA SER A 240 35.09 0.74 12.03
C SER A 240 33.70 0.36 11.55
N LEU A 241 33.06 -0.63 12.17
CA LEU A 241 31.71 -1.07 11.85
C LEU A 241 30.71 0.09 11.88
N LEU A 242 30.81 0.94 12.89
CA LEU A 242 29.95 2.08 13.08
C LEU A 242 30.11 3.12 11.96
N GLU A 243 31.35 3.46 11.60
CA GLU A 243 31.63 4.42 10.51
C GLU A 243 31.09 3.94 9.16
N ARG A 244 31.11 2.63 8.92
CA ARG A 244 30.57 2.03 7.69
C ARG A 244 29.03 2.10 7.60
N LEU A 245 28.36 2.21 8.74
CA LEU A 245 26.91 2.32 8.82
C LEU A 245 26.42 3.76 8.81
N VAL A 246 27.25 4.75 9.18
CA VAL A 246 26.83 6.15 9.21
C VAL A 246 26.58 6.67 7.80
N ILE A 247 25.50 7.41 7.61
CA ILE A 247 25.20 8.15 6.39
C ILE A 247 25.46 9.64 6.68
N ASP A 248 26.23 10.29 5.80
CA ASP A 248 26.46 11.75 5.92
C ASP A 248 25.11 12.48 5.91
N PRO A 249 24.75 13.17 6.99
CA PRO A 249 23.44 13.80 7.11
C PRO A 249 23.23 14.92 6.12
N ILE A 250 24.26 15.74 5.85
CA ILE A 250 24.13 16.89 4.94
C ILE A 250 23.83 16.39 3.53
N PHE A 251 24.61 15.41 3.06
CA PHE A 251 24.41 14.81 1.74
C PHE A 251 23.05 14.12 1.64
N PHE A 252 22.65 13.36 2.66
CA PHE A 252 21.34 12.69 2.70
C PHE A 252 20.18 13.67 2.55
N TYR A 253 20.14 14.73 3.38
CA TYR A 253 19.02 15.67 3.34
C TYR A 253 19.04 16.57 2.10
N ILE A 254 20.23 16.91 1.55
CA ILE A 254 20.31 17.59 0.26
C ILE A 254 19.66 16.73 -0.84
N VAL A 255 19.96 15.43 -0.91
CA VAL A 255 19.35 14.55 -1.90
C VAL A 255 17.84 14.44 -1.67
N MET A 256 17.38 14.28 -0.42
CA MET A 256 15.94 14.28 -0.11
C MET A 256 15.24 15.56 -0.58
N LEU A 257 15.88 16.71 -0.39
CA LEU A 257 15.36 18.00 -0.84
C LEU A 257 15.36 18.12 -2.38
N LEU A 258 16.42 17.67 -3.06
CA LEU A 258 16.52 17.69 -4.52
C LEU A 258 15.48 16.80 -5.20
N LEU A 259 15.07 15.71 -4.57
CA LEU A 259 14.00 14.85 -5.09
C LEU A 259 12.67 15.61 -5.24
N VAL A 260 12.42 16.65 -4.47
CA VAL A 260 11.19 17.45 -4.56
C VAL A 260 11.09 18.14 -5.91
N PRO A 261 11.99 19.10 -6.29
CA PRO A 261 11.88 19.79 -7.58
C PRO A 261 12.04 18.83 -8.76
N LEU A 262 12.86 17.78 -8.66
CA LEU A 262 12.99 16.77 -9.71
C LEU A 262 11.67 16.02 -9.95
N SER A 263 10.98 15.61 -8.91
CA SER A 263 9.68 14.94 -9.01
C SER A 263 8.59 15.86 -9.56
N PHE A 264 8.62 17.14 -9.20
CA PHE A 264 7.69 18.14 -9.74
C PHE A 264 7.96 18.38 -11.24
N GLY A 265 9.22 18.53 -11.64
CA GLY A 265 9.62 18.65 -13.04
C GLY A 265 9.23 17.43 -13.87
N PHE A 266 9.52 16.24 -13.35
CA PHE A 266 9.13 14.97 -13.97
C PHE A 266 7.60 14.87 -14.12
N THR A 267 6.85 15.19 -13.08
CA THR A 267 5.37 15.17 -13.11
C THR A 267 4.84 16.12 -14.17
N TYR A 268 5.36 17.35 -14.24
CA TYR A 268 4.97 18.32 -15.25
C TYR A 268 5.24 17.81 -16.68
N MET A 269 6.43 17.25 -16.90
CA MET A 269 6.80 16.64 -18.17
C MET A 269 5.85 15.51 -18.57
N MET A 270 5.59 14.58 -17.64
CA MET A 270 4.69 13.45 -17.87
C MET A 270 3.26 13.89 -18.19
N ILE A 271 2.73 14.87 -17.48
CA ILE A 271 1.40 15.45 -17.75
C ILE A 271 1.36 16.08 -19.15
N LYS A 272 2.39 16.86 -19.53
CA LYS A 272 2.49 17.47 -20.84
C LYS A 272 2.52 16.44 -21.96
N LEU A 273 3.35 15.39 -21.81
CA LEU A 273 3.43 14.29 -22.77
C LEU A 273 2.10 13.54 -22.90
N ALA A 274 1.45 13.24 -21.78
CA ALA A 274 0.17 12.54 -21.77
C ALA A 274 -0.95 13.37 -22.45
N LYS A 275 -1.02 14.67 -22.19
CA LYS A 275 -2.00 15.57 -22.84
C LYS A 275 -1.73 15.71 -24.34
N ASN A 276 -0.48 15.81 -24.77
CA ASN A 276 -0.10 15.85 -26.18
C ASN A 276 -0.47 14.52 -26.89
N ALA A 277 -0.20 13.38 -26.25
CA ALA A 277 -0.58 12.08 -26.79
C ALA A 277 -2.10 11.94 -26.96
N GLU A 278 -2.89 12.44 -26.01
CA GLU A 278 -4.36 12.46 -26.11
C GLU A 278 -4.85 13.38 -27.23
N ALA A 279 -4.24 14.55 -27.40
CA ALA A 279 -4.57 15.45 -28.49
C ALA A 279 -4.28 14.79 -29.84
N ASN A 280 -3.12 14.18 -30.00
CA ASN A 280 -2.73 13.48 -31.22
C ASN A 280 -3.63 12.25 -31.50
N ALA A 281 -4.03 11.50 -30.46
CA ALA A 281 -4.92 10.37 -30.61
C ALA A 281 -6.33 10.79 -31.07
N LYS A 282 -6.79 12.00 -30.72
CA LYS A 282 -8.06 12.54 -31.21
C LYS A 282 -8.00 12.96 -32.66
N LEU A 283 -6.82 13.30 -33.19
CA LEU A 283 -6.63 13.68 -34.60
C LEU A 283 -6.51 12.47 -35.52
N GLN A 284 -6.20 11.28 -34.98
CA GLN A 284 -6.15 10.06 -35.80
C GLN A 284 -7.58 9.48 -35.99
N PRO A 285 -7.95 9.10 -37.21
CA PRO A 285 -9.22 8.39 -37.45
C PRO A 285 -9.20 7.13 -36.60
N ARG A 286 -10.24 6.98 -35.77
CA ARG A 286 -10.43 5.82 -34.88
C ARG A 286 -10.48 4.57 -35.77
N LYS A 287 -9.41 3.81 -35.85
CA LYS A 287 -9.44 2.47 -36.46
C LYS A 287 -10.58 1.72 -35.80
N PRO A 288 -11.54 1.17 -36.58
CA PRO A 288 -12.57 0.34 -35.97
C PRO A 288 -11.85 -0.76 -35.21
N GLY A 289 -11.95 -0.69 -33.88
CA GLY A 289 -11.37 -1.67 -32.99
C GLY A 289 -12.12 -2.98 -33.17
N GLY A 290 -11.74 -3.73 -34.16
CA GLY A 290 -12.06 -5.14 -34.24
C GLY A 290 -11.39 -5.77 -33.03
N LYS A 291 -12.16 -6.05 -31.98
CA LYS A 291 -11.79 -7.07 -31.02
C LYS A 291 -11.74 -8.35 -31.83
N THR A 292 -10.57 -8.72 -32.32
CA THR A 292 -10.31 -10.08 -32.76
C THR A 292 -10.47 -10.95 -31.52
N ALA A 293 -11.70 -11.35 -31.23
CA ALA A 293 -11.96 -12.44 -30.33
C ALA A 293 -11.23 -13.62 -30.96
N ILE A 294 -10.13 -14.03 -30.32
CA ILE A 294 -9.43 -15.27 -30.70
C ILE A 294 -10.43 -16.38 -30.45
N ASN A 295 -11.10 -16.81 -31.51
CA ASN A 295 -12.14 -17.83 -31.44
C ASN A 295 -11.41 -19.18 -31.42
N PHE A 296 -10.99 -19.64 -30.21
CA PHE A 296 -10.43 -20.97 -30.05
C PHE A 296 -11.52 -22.02 -30.37
N PRO A 297 -11.29 -22.91 -31.34
CA PRO A 297 -12.22 -24.01 -31.60
C PRO A 297 -12.45 -24.82 -30.34
N LYS A 298 -13.68 -25.14 -30.01
CA LYS A 298 -14.07 -25.89 -28.78
C LYS A 298 -13.24 -27.17 -28.59
N LYS A 299 -12.88 -27.87 -29.67
CA LYS A 299 -12.05 -29.08 -29.63
C LYS A 299 -10.68 -28.84 -28.94
N TRP A 300 -10.03 -27.70 -29.15
CA TRP A 300 -8.76 -27.39 -28.53
C TRP A 300 -8.90 -27.11 -27.03
N ILE A 301 -10.02 -26.53 -26.59
CA ILE A 301 -10.31 -26.32 -25.17
C ILE A 301 -10.40 -27.67 -24.45
N TYR A 302 -11.09 -28.64 -25.05
CA TYR A 302 -11.17 -30.00 -24.48
C TYR A 302 -9.81 -30.71 -24.46
N ILE A 303 -9.03 -30.63 -25.54
CA ILE A 303 -7.70 -31.22 -25.59
C ILE A 303 -6.80 -30.62 -24.50
N VAL A 304 -6.75 -29.29 -24.38
CA VAL A 304 -5.97 -28.60 -23.33
C VAL A 304 -6.44 -29.02 -21.94
N PHE A 305 -7.76 -29.13 -21.73
CA PHE A 305 -8.29 -29.57 -20.43
C PHE A 305 -7.87 -31.01 -20.10
N VAL A 306 -7.94 -31.93 -21.04
CA VAL A 306 -7.51 -33.34 -20.83
C VAL A 306 -6.01 -33.42 -20.56
N VAL A 307 -5.18 -32.66 -21.29
CA VAL A 307 -3.73 -32.60 -21.05
C VAL A 307 -3.43 -32.05 -19.66
N LEU A 308 -4.10 -30.97 -19.26
CA LEU A 308 -3.95 -30.41 -17.89
C LEU A 308 -4.43 -31.40 -16.83
N LEU A 309 -5.49 -32.15 -17.08
CA LEU A 309 -5.95 -33.19 -16.15
C LEU A 309 -4.93 -34.32 -15.99
N ALA A 310 -4.36 -34.80 -17.08
CA ALA A 310 -3.29 -35.82 -17.03
C ALA A 310 -2.05 -35.29 -16.30
N PHE A 311 -1.68 -34.04 -16.56
CA PHE A 311 -0.60 -33.35 -15.85
C PHE A 311 -0.89 -33.20 -14.36
N GLN A 312 -2.14 -32.87 -14.01
CA GLN A 312 -2.59 -32.78 -12.61
C GLN A 312 -2.44 -34.12 -11.87
N VAL A 313 -2.80 -35.24 -12.51
CA VAL A 313 -2.61 -36.56 -11.93
C VAL A 313 -1.12 -36.85 -11.70
N TYR A 314 -0.28 -36.54 -12.69
CA TYR A 314 1.18 -36.70 -12.57
C TYR A 314 1.74 -35.88 -11.40
N LEU A 315 1.33 -34.61 -11.26
CA LEU A 315 1.75 -33.75 -10.15
C LEU A 315 1.31 -34.30 -8.79
N ASN A 316 0.09 -34.84 -8.67
CA ASN A 316 -0.37 -35.43 -7.41
C ASN A 316 0.44 -36.64 -6.99
N ILE A 317 0.81 -37.54 -7.97
CA ILE A 317 1.68 -38.67 -7.71
C ILE A 317 3.06 -38.20 -7.29
N SER A 318 3.63 -37.21 -8.01
CA SER A 318 4.93 -36.62 -7.69
C SER A 318 4.93 -35.94 -6.30
N ALA A 319 3.84 -35.24 -5.91
CA ALA A 319 3.71 -34.68 -4.59
C ALA A 319 3.72 -35.73 -3.50
N TYR A 320 3.01 -36.84 -3.70
CA TYR A 320 2.99 -37.97 -2.78
C TYR A 320 4.39 -38.52 -2.53
N TYR A 321 5.15 -38.79 -3.60
CA TYR A 321 6.53 -39.27 -3.48
C TYR A 321 7.45 -38.25 -2.81
N ALA A 322 7.32 -36.97 -3.14
CA ALA A 322 8.12 -35.89 -2.56
C ALA A 322 7.89 -35.76 -1.05
N VAL A 323 6.63 -35.86 -0.61
CA VAL A 323 6.27 -35.80 0.83
C VAL A 323 6.80 -37.02 1.57
N LEU A 324 6.62 -38.25 1.02
CA LEU A 324 7.12 -39.47 1.64
C LEU A 324 8.64 -39.49 1.81
N ASN A 325 9.37 -38.89 0.87
CA ASN A 325 10.84 -38.81 0.91
C ASN A 325 11.35 -37.58 1.68
N GLY A 326 10.50 -36.84 2.32
CA GLY A 326 10.88 -35.67 3.13
C GLY A 326 11.47 -34.48 2.33
N MET A 327 11.20 -34.41 1.01
CA MET A 327 11.72 -33.38 0.11
C MET A 327 10.94 -32.08 0.26
N LYS A 328 11.12 -31.37 1.38
CA LYS A 328 10.27 -30.23 1.80
C LYS A 328 10.08 -29.16 0.73
N ASN A 329 11.17 -28.65 0.15
CA ASN A 329 11.11 -27.57 -0.84
C ASN A 329 10.47 -28.03 -2.15
N TYR A 330 10.80 -29.26 -2.59
CA TYR A 330 10.24 -29.85 -3.79
C TYR A 330 8.74 -30.18 -3.62
N SER A 331 8.34 -30.67 -2.45
CA SER A 331 6.92 -30.86 -2.10
C SER A 331 6.12 -29.56 -2.19
N LEU A 332 6.68 -28.48 -1.63
CA LEU A 332 6.05 -27.17 -1.66
C LEU A 332 5.90 -26.63 -3.09
N PHE A 333 6.95 -26.79 -3.90
CA PHE A 333 6.94 -26.44 -5.33
C PHE A 333 5.83 -27.19 -6.09
N ILE A 334 5.77 -28.53 -5.92
CA ILE A 334 4.77 -29.34 -6.63
C ILE A 334 3.35 -29.00 -6.16
N ILE A 335 3.12 -28.83 -4.86
CA ILE A 335 1.80 -28.42 -4.34
C ILE A 335 1.40 -27.07 -4.92
N GLY A 336 2.33 -26.12 -5.02
CA GLY A 336 2.10 -24.84 -5.69
C GLY A 336 1.69 -25.01 -7.16
N MET A 337 2.37 -25.88 -7.90
CA MET A 337 2.02 -26.24 -9.28
C MET A 337 0.64 -26.89 -9.39
N ILE A 338 0.29 -27.81 -8.49
CA ILE A 338 -1.05 -28.41 -8.41
C ILE A 338 -2.13 -27.37 -8.31
N MET A 339 -1.96 -26.37 -7.40
CA MET A 339 -2.93 -25.30 -7.19
C MET A 339 -3.05 -24.39 -8.42
N LEU A 340 -1.94 -24.05 -9.07
CA LEU A 340 -1.94 -23.22 -10.28
C LEU A 340 -2.63 -23.92 -11.45
N VAL A 341 -2.33 -25.21 -11.68
CA VAL A 341 -2.95 -26.01 -12.74
C VAL A 341 -4.45 -26.16 -12.50
N PHE A 342 -4.84 -26.43 -11.25
CA PHE A 342 -6.25 -26.52 -10.88
C PHE A 342 -7.00 -25.18 -11.08
N ALA A 343 -6.39 -24.08 -10.68
CA ALA A 343 -6.94 -22.72 -10.91
C ALA A 343 -7.15 -22.45 -12.41
N GLY A 344 -6.17 -22.83 -13.24
CA GLY A 344 -6.24 -22.71 -14.69
C GLY A 344 -7.35 -23.57 -15.28
N MET A 345 -7.45 -24.84 -14.87
CA MET A 345 -8.51 -25.74 -15.30
C MET A 345 -9.90 -25.23 -14.92
N PHE A 346 -10.07 -24.74 -13.70
CA PHE A 346 -11.34 -24.17 -13.24
C PHE A 346 -11.71 -22.90 -14.02
N HIS A 347 -10.73 -22.05 -14.34
CA HIS A 347 -10.94 -20.88 -15.16
C HIS A 347 -11.39 -21.25 -16.57
N ILE A 348 -10.75 -22.25 -17.21
CA ILE A 348 -11.11 -22.79 -18.54
C ILE A 348 -12.55 -23.36 -18.49
N TYR A 349 -12.89 -24.12 -17.46
CA TYR A 349 -14.24 -24.67 -17.27
C TYR A 349 -15.30 -23.57 -17.18
N ARG A 350 -15.08 -22.55 -16.35
CA ARG A 350 -16.00 -21.40 -16.20
C ARG A 350 -16.19 -20.65 -17.54
N HIS A 351 -15.12 -20.45 -18.28
CA HIS A 351 -15.16 -19.78 -19.57
C HIS A 351 -15.92 -20.60 -20.61
N GLY A 352 -15.66 -21.90 -20.69
CA GLY A 352 -16.41 -22.83 -21.56
C GLY A 352 -17.89 -22.91 -21.23
N ALA A 353 -18.24 -22.95 -19.94
CA ALA A 353 -19.63 -22.95 -19.48
C ALA A 353 -20.35 -21.62 -19.81
N ALA A 354 -19.65 -20.48 -19.72
CA ALA A 354 -20.19 -19.18 -20.09
C ALA A 354 -20.44 -19.08 -21.60
N MET A 355 -19.53 -19.60 -22.43
CA MET A 355 -19.72 -19.67 -23.89
C MET A 355 -20.89 -20.56 -24.29
N ALA A 356 -21.12 -21.65 -23.57
CA ALA A 356 -22.23 -22.58 -23.85
C ALA A 356 -23.61 -21.95 -23.53
N LYS A 357 -23.67 -21.01 -22.58
CA LYS A 357 -24.88 -20.26 -22.21
C LYS A 357 -25.14 -19.01 -23.04
N ALA A 358 -24.17 -18.57 -23.84
CA ALA A 358 -24.32 -17.40 -24.67
C ALA A 358 -25.36 -17.67 -25.76
N PRO A 359 -26.36 -16.80 -25.96
CA PRO A 359 -27.30 -16.96 -27.08
C PRO A 359 -26.53 -16.96 -28.40
N PRO A 360 -26.99 -17.74 -29.41
CA PRO A 360 -26.37 -17.77 -30.72
C PRO A 360 -26.24 -16.34 -31.26
N PRO A 361 -25.12 -16.01 -31.94
CA PRO A 361 -24.95 -14.69 -32.50
C PRO A 361 -26.17 -14.38 -33.39
N LYS A 362 -26.82 -13.23 -33.16
CA LYS A 362 -27.90 -12.77 -34.05
C LYS A 362 -27.40 -12.84 -35.47
N PRO A 363 -28.18 -13.44 -36.41
CA PRO A 363 -27.81 -13.44 -37.82
C PRO A 363 -27.49 -11.98 -38.20
N THR A 364 -26.31 -11.75 -38.70
CA THR A 364 -25.96 -10.46 -39.30
C THR A 364 -26.86 -10.32 -40.49
N THR A 365 -27.92 -9.52 -40.39
CA THR A 365 -28.69 -9.08 -41.54
C THR A 365 -27.68 -8.55 -42.55
N PRO A 366 -27.63 -9.10 -43.76
CA PRO A 366 -26.75 -8.56 -44.80
C PRO A 366 -27.01 -7.06 -44.88
N PRO A 367 -26.00 -6.22 -45.15
CA PRO A 367 -26.23 -4.80 -45.30
C PRO A 367 -27.36 -4.64 -46.29
N ILE A 368 -28.45 -3.96 -45.87
CA ILE A 368 -29.52 -3.56 -46.78
C ILE A 368 -28.81 -2.76 -47.86
N THR A 369 -28.62 -3.38 -48.99
CA THR A 369 -28.21 -2.66 -50.21
C THR A 369 -29.20 -1.55 -50.39
N ALA A 370 -28.78 -0.34 -50.11
CA ALA A 370 -29.60 0.84 -50.34
C ALA A 370 -30.13 0.77 -51.77
N LYS A 371 -31.43 0.57 -51.90
CA LYS A 371 -32.08 0.75 -53.19
C LYS A 371 -31.65 2.12 -53.74
N PRO A 372 -31.27 2.22 -55.02
CA PRO A 372 -30.96 3.50 -55.60
C PRO A 372 -32.13 4.47 -55.37
N ILE A 373 -31.83 5.59 -54.77
CA ILE A 373 -32.78 6.70 -54.60
C ILE A 373 -33.29 7.06 -55.98
N PRO A 374 -34.62 7.02 -56.28
CA PRO A 374 -35.16 7.49 -57.55
C PRO A 374 -34.71 8.94 -57.68
N SER A 375 -34.16 9.26 -58.87
CA SER A 375 -33.78 10.61 -59.27
C SER A 375 -34.92 11.59 -59.02
N ALA A 376 -34.60 12.71 -58.32
CA ALA A 376 -35.52 13.78 -57.99
C ALA A 376 -36.32 14.27 -59.23
N PRO A 377 -37.60 14.55 -59.08
CA PRO A 377 -38.40 15.17 -60.16
C PRO A 377 -37.88 16.60 -60.42
N LYS A 378 -37.86 16.96 -61.71
CA LYS A 378 -37.52 18.29 -62.23
C LYS A 378 -38.27 19.40 -61.47
N ALA A 379 -37.57 20.47 -61.20
CA ALA A 379 -38.02 21.70 -60.56
C ALA A 379 -39.33 22.25 -61.22
N MET A 380 -40.30 22.54 -60.38
CA MET A 380 -41.43 23.38 -60.68
C MET A 380 -41.13 24.87 -60.47
N PRO A 381 -41.75 25.76 -61.20
CA PRO A 381 -41.36 27.18 -61.21
C PRO A 381 -41.79 27.93 -59.95
N SER A 382 -41.05 28.98 -59.70
CA SER A 382 -41.12 29.89 -58.53
C SER A 382 -42.49 30.62 -58.43
N VAL A 383 -43.05 30.60 -57.22
CA VAL A 383 -44.20 31.43 -56.81
C VAL A 383 -43.69 32.67 -56.09
N PRO A 384 -44.28 33.88 -56.35
CA PRO A 384 -43.74 35.13 -55.88
C PRO A 384 -44.00 35.38 -54.39
N LYS A 385 -43.07 36.13 -53.76
CA LYS A 385 -43.09 36.67 -52.42
C LYS A 385 -44.28 37.61 -52.21
N PRO A 386 -44.97 37.54 -51.05
CA PRO A 386 -45.75 38.70 -50.58
C PRO A 386 -44.89 39.56 -49.59
N SER A 387 -45.14 40.84 -49.70
CA SER A 387 -44.50 41.98 -49.01
C SER A 387 -44.93 42.10 -47.56
N THR A 388 -43.94 42.61 -46.75
CA THR A 388 -44.05 43.44 -45.56
C THR A 388 -45.38 43.87 -45.05
N THR A 389 -45.70 43.68 -43.79
CA THR A 389 -46.23 44.71 -42.88
C THR A 389 -45.97 44.38 -41.38
N GLU A 390 -45.58 45.35 -40.70
CA GLU A 390 -45.32 45.83 -39.40
C GLU A 390 -45.86 45.13 -38.13
N PRO A 391 -45.39 45.62 -36.93
CA PRO A 391 -45.34 44.84 -35.69
C PRO A 391 -46.49 45.14 -34.75
N LEU A 392 -46.86 44.17 -33.92
CA LEU A 392 -47.80 44.43 -32.80
C LEU A 392 -47.21 43.96 -31.45
N THR A 393 -46.92 44.93 -30.71
CA THR A 393 -46.91 45.19 -29.21
C THR A 393 -47.20 43.99 -28.29
N THR A 394 -46.31 43.92 -27.32
CA THR A 394 -46.44 43.28 -26.01
C THR A 394 -47.54 43.87 -25.14
N PRO A 395 -48.07 43.10 -24.22
CA PRO A 395 -48.35 43.66 -22.87
C PRO A 395 -47.86 42.77 -21.72
N PRO A 396 -47.96 43.23 -20.47
CA PRO A 396 -46.86 43.17 -19.53
C PRO A 396 -47.07 42.18 -18.38
N VAL A 397 -45.93 41.95 -17.70
CA VAL A 397 -45.70 41.35 -16.38
C VAL A 397 -46.79 41.66 -15.38
N GLN A 398 -47.26 40.65 -14.67
CA GLN A 398 -47.84 40.78 -13.35
C GLN A 398 -47.07 40.02 -12.30
N LYS A 399 -46.48 40.81 -11.40
CA LYS A 399 -45.92 40.46 -10.13
C LYS A 399 -47.05 40.05 -9.18
N ALA A 400 -46.92 39.01 -8.43
CA ALA A 400 -47.65 38.83 -7.18
C ALA A 400 -46.66 38.43 -6.11
N ALA A 401 -46.70 39.24 -5.07
CA ALA A 401 -45.86 39.25 -3.90
C ALA A 401 -46.45 38.43 -2.74
N ALA A 402 -45.55 37.94 -1.93
CA ALA A 402 -45.52 37.95 -0.46
C ALA A 402 -46.66 37.33 0.37
N ALA A 403 -46.23 36.51 1.28
CA ALA A 403 -46.54 36.49 2.71
C ALA A 403 -45.78 35.30 3.31
N GLY A 404 -44.87 35.35 4.21
CA GLY A 404 -44.83 36.12 5.45
C GLY A 404 -45.34 35.30 6.62
N ALA A 405 -44.44 34.65 7.38
CA ALA A 405 -44.69 34.35 8.78
C ALA A 405 -43.36 34.13 9.52
N GLN A 406 -43.00 35.11 10.31
CA GLN A 406 -42.11 35.08 11.46
C GLN A 406 -42.83 34.41 12.64
N VAL A 407 -42.08 33.71 13.51
CA VAL A 407 -42.22 33.67 14.98
C VAL A 407 -40.92 33.03 15.49
N ALA A 408 -40.00 33.77 16.04
CA ALA A 408 -39.81 34.35 17.37
C ALA A 408 -39.12 33.38 18.35
N THR A 409 -37.85 33.68 18.59
CA THR A 409 -37.12 33.85 19.87
C THR A 409 -37.71 33.25 21.14
N LYS A 410 -36.88 32.53 21.89
CA LYS A 410 -36.68 32.83 23.32
C LYS A 410 -35.32 32.34 23.85
N THR A 411 -34.59 33.28 24.33
CA THR A 411 -33.52 33.37 25.29
C THR A 411 -33.81 32.78 26.67
N SER A 412 -32.80 32.24 27.36
CA SER A 412 -32.37 32.57 28.72
C SER A 412 -31.20 31.65 29.09
N ARG A 413 -29.96 32.12 29.35
CA ARG A 413 -29.43 32.78 30.57
C ARG A 413 -29.65 31.95 31.83
N THR A 414 -28.57 31.47 32.46
CA THR A 414 -27.82 31.99 33.64
C THR A 414 -26.88 30.91 34.13
N SER A 415 -25.55 31.12 34.21
CA SER A 415 -24.71 31.65 35.31
C SER A 415 -24.58 30.64 36.47
N THR A 416 -23.44 30.36 36.95
CA THR A 416 -22.39 30.93 37.78
C THR A 416 -21.52 29.79 38.29
N ALA A 417 -20.19 29.81 38.14
CA ALA A 417 -19.19 30.20 39.13
C ALA A 417 -19.03 29.18 40.28
N THR A 418 -17.84 28.58 40.49
CA THR A 418 -16.81 29.11 41.38
C THR A 418 -15.67 28.08 41.56
N THR A 419 -14.47 28.55 41.44
CA THR A 419 -13.22 28.03 41.99
C THR A 419 -13.13 28.36 43.50
N PRO A 420 -12.12 28.00 44.31
CA PRO A 420 -10.80 27.38 44.13
C PRO A 420 -10.36 26.39 45.27
N PRO A 421 -9.02 26.12 45.43
CA PRO A 421 -8.46 24.98 46.12
C PRO A 421 -8.08 25.26 47.60
N PRO A 422 -7.46 24.30 48.26
CA PRO A 422 -6.14 24.56 48.85
C PRO A 422 -5.13 23.40 48.89
N THR A 423 -3.87 23.74 48.70
CA THR A 423 -2.67 23.59 49.53
C THR A 423 -2.57 22.30 50.36
N GLY A 424 -1.52 21.52 50.30
CA GLY A 424 -0.10 21.71 50.36
C GLY A 424 0.43 20.57 51.17
N VAL A 425 1.62 20.12 50.96
CA VAL A 425 2.65 19.82 51.94
C VAL A 425 3.76 19.02 51.31
N SER A 426 4.95 19.51 51.43
CA SER A 426 6.28 19.06 51.13
C SER A 426 6.70 17.80 51.84
N ALA A 427 7.58 17.01 51.21
CA ALA A 427 8.84 16.47 51.75
C ALA A 427 9.50 15.65 50.63
N SER A 428 10.63 16.09 50.07
CA SER A 428 12.01 15.81 50.42
C SER A 428 12.37 14.32 50.46
N SER A 429 13.09 13.88 49.43
CA SER A 429 14.44 13.33 49.51
C SER A 429 14.85 12.64 48.20
N ASN A 430 15.83 13.21 47.56
CA ASN A 430 17.13 12.66 47.22
C ASN A 430 17.22 11.17 46.82
N SER A 431 17.56 10.88 45.58
CA SER A 431 18.92 10.56 45.19
C SER A 431 18.97 9.69 43.91
N LYS A 432 19.88 10.10 43.08
CA LYS A 432 20.72 9.30 42.18
C LYS A 432 20.15 8.82 40.86
N THR A 433 20.40 9.65 39.87
CA THR A 433 20.87 9.33 38.54
C THR A 433 22.17 8.53 38.64
N ASP A 434 22.17 7.34 38.07
CA ASP A 434 23.35 6.61 37.58
C ASP A 434 22.89 5.89 36.28
N ASP A 435 23.13 6.46 35.13
CA ASP A 435 24.30 6.24 34.31
C ASP A 435 24.30 4.86 33.60
N ALA A 436 23.60 4.81 32.44
CA ALA A 436 23.61 3.68 31.51
C ALA A 436 24.72 3.81 30.45
N THR A 437 25.69 4.71 30.68
CA THR A 437 26.83 4.93 29.76
C THR A 437 28.08 4.11 30.13
N ASN A 438 28.09 3.37 31.25
CA ASN A 438 29.27 2.68 31.72
C ASN A 438 29.37 1.19 31.39
N VAL A 439 28.45 0.62 30.61
CA VAL A 439 28.50 -0.84 30.29
C VAL A 439 29.38 -1.15 29.08
N LEU A 440 29.81 -0.15 28.32
CA LEU A 440 30.66 -0.37 27.11
C LEU A 440 32.17 -0.12 27.34
N GLU A 441 32.59 0.48 28.45
CA GLU A 441 34.00 0.74 28.71
C GLU A 441 34.70 -0.31 29.60
N GLU A 442 33.98 -1.12 30.35
CA GLU A 442 34.58 -2.13 31.24
C GLU A 442 34.95 -3.47 30.58
N ARG A 443 34.66 -3.67 29.29
CA ARG A 443 35.02 -4.91 28.57
C ARG A 443 36.31 -4.84 27.75
N SER A 444 37.02 -3.71 27.76
CA SER A 444 38.29 -3.54 27.01
C SER A 444 39.54 -3.80 27.83
N SER A 445 39.49 -4.08 29.15
CA SER A 445 40.67 -4.17 30.00
C SER A 445 40.99 -5.53 30.59
N THR A 446 40.31 -6.62 30.18
CA THR A 446 40.57 -7.95 30.78
C THR A 446 41.01 -9.03 29.79
N THR A 447 41.69 -8.67 28.70
CA THR A 447 42.25 -9.66 27.75
C THR A 447 43.74 -9.51 27.56
N GLU A 448 44.45 -9.14 28.58
CA GLU A 448 45.91 -9.26 28.63
C GLU A 448 46.34 -9.89 29.96
N VAL A 449 46.26 -11.18 30.13
CA VAL A 449 47.15 -12.03 30.97
C VAL A 449 46.62 -13.47 30.89
N ARG A 450 47.10 -14.25 29.93
CA ARG A 450 47.40 -15.68 30.04
C ARG A 450 48.01 -16.22 28.77
N LYS A 451 49.31 -15.94 28.62
CA LYS A 451 50.23 -16.87 27.95
C LYS A 451 51.27 -17.26 29.00
N LYS A 452 51.14 -18.45 29.49
CA LYS A 452 52.21 -19.38 29.83
C LYS A 452 51.64 -20.78 29.78
#